data_d1f79cb5441b33bcf985a27abf9cda4a
#
_entry.id   d1f79cb5441b33bcf985a27abf9cda4a
#
_cell.length_a   1.000
_cell.length_b   1.000
_cell.length_c   1.000
_cell.angle_alpha   90.00
_cell.angle_beta   90.00
_cell.angle_gamma   90.00
#
_symmetry.space_group_name_H-M   'P 1'
#
loop_
_entity.id
_entity.type
_entity.pdbx_description
1 polymer ?
#
loop_
_entity_poly.entity_id
_entity_poly.type
_entity_poly.pdbx_seq_one_letter_code
_entity_poly.pdbx_strand_id
1 'polypeptide(L)'
;VTVLGLIGSSCGGLDIRFRTELAAPAAARGWRLAITLTPTAWHWLDAAGELGGLAALTDLPVRSASRLPAEPRPHPDPPVFLFAPASANSVAKLALGIADNQALTVLGDALGDPAVTIVVGYQVQDSRFRHPAWRRHLDTLAEAGVRVRRLEYGKPWSDVLDVLPASTE
;
A
#
# COMPACT_ATOMS: atom_id res chain seq x y z
N VAL A 1 -5.32 -11.68 15.78
CA VAL A 1 -5.65 -10.62 14.79
C VAL A 1 -4.53 -10.54 13.76
N THR A 2 -4.88 -10.78 12.51
CA THR A 2 -3.91 -10.80 11.40
C THR A 2 -3.46 -9.38 11.04
N VAL A 3 -2.15 -9.21 10.83
CA VAL A 3 -1.57 -7.92 10.44
C VAL A 3 -1.71 -7.72 8.93
N LEU A 4 -2.20 -6.55 8.53
CA LEU A 4 -2.19 -6.07 7.15
C LEU A 4 -1.11 -5.01 6.98
N GLY A 5 -0.15 -5.25 6.11
CA GLY A 5 0.76 -4.22 5.64
C GLY A 5 0.01 -3.29 4.67
N LEU A 6 -0.45 -2.14 5.16
CA LEU A 6 -1.15 -1.15 4.35
C LEU A 6 -0.17 -0.10 3.84
N ILE A 7 0.06 -0.11 2.53
CA ILE A 7 1.02 0.76 1.87
C ILE A 7 0.27 1.80 1.04
N GLY A 8 0.63 3.09 1.21
CA GLY A 8 0.06 4.19 0.42
C GLY A 8 1.11 4.97 -0.34
N SER A 9 0.83 5.30 -1.60
CA SER A 9 1.62 6.24 -2.38
C SER A 9 0.79 7.42 -2.88
N SER A 10 1.45 8.46 -3.40
CA SER A 10 0.80 9.72 -3.77
C SER A 10 -0.01 9.57 -5.06
N CYS A 11 -1.32 9.46 -4.89
CA CYS A 11 -2.32 9.51 -5.96
C CYS A 11 -3.35 10.59 -5.65
N GLY A 12 -4.02 11.10 -6.67
CA GLY A 12 -5.10 12.08 -6.47
C GLY A 12 -6.19 11.56 -5.54
N GLY A 13 -6.55 12.35 -4.53
CA GLY A 13 -7.53 11.98 -3.51
C GLY A 13 -6.95 11.25 -2.29
N LEU A 14 -5.65 11.01 -2.22
CA LEU A 14 -5.01 10.36 -1.08
C LEU A 14 -5.34 11.04 0.25
N ASP A 15 -5.23 12.35 0.28
CA ASP A 15 -5.44 13.22 1.43
C ASP A 15 -6.87 13.18 2.00
N ILE A 16 -7.84 12.76 1.19
CA ILE A 16 -9.27 12.70 1.59
C ILE A 16 -9.73 11.26 1.79
N ARG A 17 -9.23 10.33 1.00
CA ARG A 17 -9.81 8.98 0.83
C ARG A 17 -9.02 7.87 1.52
N PHE A 18 -7.71 8.04 1.74
CA PHE A 18 -6.86 6.95 2.25
C PHE A 18 -7.35 6.43 3.60
N ARG A 19 -7.59 7.33 4.56
CA ARG A 19 -8.11 6.94 5.87
C ARG A 19 -9.55 6.44 5.79
N THR A 20 -10.42 7.17 5.11
CA THR A 20 -11.86 6.91 5.12
C THR A 20 -12.27 5.73 4.25
N GLU A 21 -11.56 5.46 3.16
CA GLU A 21 -11.94 4.41 2.22
C GLU A 21 -11.03 3.16 2.26
N LEU A 22 -9.83 3.24 2.87
CA LEU A 22 -8.93 2.10 2.99
C LEU A 22 -8.61 1.75 4.44
N ALA A 23 -7.99 2.65 5.21
CA ALA A 23 -7.50 2.32 6.53
C ALA A 23 -8.65 2.01 7.52
N ALA A 24 -9.66 2.87 7.63
CA ALA A 24 -10.77 2.65 8.54
C ALA A 24 -11.62 1.43 8.15
N PRO A 25 -12.00 1.21 6.87
CA PRO A 25 -12.68 0.00 6.47
C PRO A 25 -11.87 -1.29 6.66
N ALA A 26 -10.55 -1.26 6.49
CA ALA A 26 -9.70 -2.40 6.77
C ALA A 26 -9.66 -2.73 8.27
N ALA A 27 -9.51 -1.71 9.13
CA ALA A 27 -9.57 -1.87 10.58
C ALA A 27 -10.95 -2.42 11.03
N ALA A 28 -12.04 -1.92 10.44
CA ALA A 28 -13.40 -2.41 10.72
C ALA A 28 -13.63 -3.88 10.30
N ARG A 29 -12.82 -4.39 9.34
CA ARG A 29 -12.81 -5.80 8.94
C ARG A 29 -11.92 -6.69 9.84
N GLY A 30 -11.39 -6.15 10.93
CA GLY A 30 -10.58 -6.88 11.91
C GLY A 30 -9.09 -6.95 11.59
N TRP A 31 -8.59 -6.17 10.62
CA TRP A 31 -7.17 -6.10 10.34
C TRP A 31 -6.42 -5.19 11.34
N ARG A 32 -5.30 -5.66 11.87
CA ARG A 32 -4.33 -4.82 12.59
C ARG A 32 -3.41 -4.16 11.56
N LEU A 33 -3.41 -2.84 11.48
CA LEU A 33 -2.77 -2.12 10.38
C LEU A 33 -1.31 -1.79 10.67
N ALA A 34 -0.40 -2.28 9.83
CA ALA A 34 1.00 -1.84 9.74
C ALA A 34 1.12 -0.86 8.57
N ILE A 35 0.91 0.43 8.84
CA ILE A 35 0.82 1.47 7.80
C ILE A 35 2.21 2.00 7.46
N THR A 36 2.60 1.92 6.18
CA THR A 36 3.82 2.53 5.65
C THR A 36 3.50 3.36 4.42
N LEU A 37 3.91 4.60 4.42
CA LEU A 37 3.65 5.57 3.36
C LEU A 37 4.92 5.88 2.59
N THR A 38 4.80 6.12 1.29
CA THR A 38 5.92 6.73 0.56
C THR A 38 6.19 8.15 1.09
N PRO A 39 7.39 8.71 0.92
CA PRO A 39 7.71 10.04 1.44
C PRO A 39 6.73 11.12 0.98
N THR A 40 6.33 11.11 -0.28
CA THR A 40 5.36 12.08 -0.81
C THR A 40 3.97 11.86 -0.22
N ALA A 41 3.52 10.60 -0.07
CA ALA A 41 2.24 10.29 0.57
C ALA A 41 2.20 10.76 2.03
N TRP A 42 3.28 10.53 2.78
CA TRP A 42 3.41 11.06 4.13
C TRP A 42 3.24 12.58 4.17
N HIS A 43 3.98 13.29 3.32
CA HIS A 43 3.93 14.74 3.27
C HIS A 43 2.50 15.26 2.97
N TRP A 44 1.79 14.64 2.02
CA TRP A 44 0.42 15.03 1.70
C TRP A 44 -0.57 14.78 2.85
N LEU A 45 -0.45 13.62 3.50
CA LEU A 45 -1.32 13.25 4.64
C LEU A 45 -1.01 14.08 5.89
N ASP A 46 0.26 14.44 6.11
CA ASP A 46 0.66 15.37 7.19
C ASP A 46 0.08 16.77 6.96
N ALA A 47 0.25 17.30 5.75
CA ALA A 47 -0.31 18.59 5.37
C ALA A 47 -1.85 18.63 5.46
N ALA A 48 -2.52 17.52 5.23
CA ALA A 48 -3.97 17.39 5.38
C ALA A 48 -4.43 17.14 6.83
N GLY A 49 -3.50 16.94 7.79
CA GLY A 49 -3.82 16.64 9.18
C GLY A 49 -4.34 15.22 9.42
N GLU A 50 -4.10 14.29 8.48
CA GLU A 50 -4.66 12.92 8.51
C GLU A 50 -3.82 11.92 9.31
N LEU A 51 -2.54 12.21 9.62
CA LEU A 51 -1.65 11.24 10.30
C LEU A 51 -2.15 10.85 11.69
N GLY A 52 -2.70 11.77 12.46
CA GLY A 52 -3.29 11.48 13.76
C GLY A 52 -4.49 10.54 13.67
N GLY A 53 -5.35 10.75 12.66
CA GLY A 53 -6.49 9.87 12.40
C GLY A 53 -6.08 8.47 11.96
N LEU A 54 -5.00 8.34 11.21
CA LEU A 54 -4.43 7.03 10.84
C LEU A 54 -3.82 6.33 12.07
N ALA A 55 -3.07 7.05 12.90
CA ALA A 55 -2.49 6.51 14.12
C ALA A 55 -3.54 6.02 15.13
N ALA A 56 -4.74 6.61 15.13
CA ALA A 56 -5.84 6.19 15.99
C ALA A 56 -6.50 4.85 15.55
N LEU A 57 -6.22 4.36 14.34
CA LEU A 57 -6.79 3.11 13.81
C LEU A 57 -5.96 1.86 14.14
N THR A 58 -4.78 2.03 14.73
CA THR A 58 -3.85 0.93 15.00
C THR A 58 -2.97 1.24 16.21
N ASP A 59 -2.49 0.22 16.89
CA ASP A 59 -1.48 0.32 17.96
C ASP A 59 -0.04 0.32 17.41
N LEU A 60 0.13 0.16 16.09
CA LEU A 60 1.43 0.19 15.42
C LEU A 60 1.74 1.60 14.90
N PRO A 61 3.03 2.01 14.88
CA PRO A 61 3.37 3.34 14.38
C PRO A 61 3.10 3.47 12.87
N VAL A 62 2.54 4.60 12.45
CA VAL A 62 2.50 4.98 11.03
C VAL A 62 3.90 5.39 10.59
N ARG A 63 4.39 4.85 9.49
CA ARG A 63 5.78 5.02 9.07
C ARG A 63 5.93 5.53 7.64
N SER A 64 7.07 6.16 7.39
CA SER A 64 7.49 6.57 6.05
C SER A 64 9.01 6.48 5.85
N ALA A 65 9.77 6.40 6.91
CA ALA A 65 11.23 6.31 6.89
C ALA A 65 11.72 4.98 7.49
N SER A 66 12.91 4.56 7.08
CA SER A 66 13.58 3.42 7.68
C SER A 66 13.91 3.69 9.15
N ARG A 67 13.87 2.64 9.97
CA ARG A 67 14.40 2.69 11.34
C ARG A 67 15.92 2.80 11.31
N LEU A 68 16.49 3.31 12.38
CA LEU A 68 17.92 3.18 12.60
C LEU A 68 18.28 1.71 12.92
N PRO A 69 19.51 1.24 12.61
CA PRO A 69 19.90 -0.16 12.84
C PRO A 69 19.73 -0.63 14.29
N ALA A 70 19.92 0.26 15.26
CA ALA A 70 19.80 -0.04 16.70
C ALA A 70 18.34 -0.02 17.21
N GLU A 71 17.41 0.52 16.44
CA GLU A 71 15.99 0.56 16.83
C GLU A 71 15.31 -0.80 16.63
N PRO A 72 14.35 -1.18 17.49
CA PRO A 72 13.56 -2.38 17.29
C PRO A 72 12.72 -2.30 16.01
N ARG A 73 12.29 -3.45 15.48
CA ARG A 73 11.37 -3.48 14.35
C ARG A 73 10.04 -2.83 14.77
N PRO A 74 9.55 -1.82 14.02
CA PRO A 74 8.33 -1.10 14.39
C PRO A 74 7.06 -1.87 14.05
N HIS A 75 7.12 -2.73 13.03
CA HIS A 75 6.02 -3.57 12.60
C HIS A 75 6.40 -5.05 12.67
N PRO A 76 5.46 -5.95 13.04
CA PRO A 76 5.61 -7.37 12.76
C PRO A 76 5.59 -7.60 11.25
N ASP A 77 6.05 -8.77 10.80
CA ASP A 77 6.05 -9.13 9.38
C ASP A 77 4.61 -9.47 8.94
N PRO A 78 3.95 -8.66 8.08
CA PRO A 78 2.60 -8.93 7.66
C PRO A 78 2.53 -10.10 6.67
N PRO A 79 1.60 -11.06 6.84
CA PRO A 79 1.37 -12.13 5.86
C PRO A 79 0.61 -11.64 4.62
N VAL A 80 0.00 -10.45 4.70
CA VAL A 80 -0.78 -9.84 3.63
C VAL A 80 -0.42 -8.38 3.50
N PHE A 81 -0.18 -7.94 2.27
CA PHE A 81 0.01 -6.52 1.94
C PHE A 81 -1.08 -6.02 1.01
N LEU A 82 -1.56 -4.83 1.29
CA LEU A 82 -2.35 -4.02 0.38
C LEU A 82 -1.57 -2.76 0.03
N PHE A 83 -1.14 -2.65 -1.21
CA PHE A 83 -0.55 -1.44 -1.74
C PHE A 83 -1.61 -0.66 -2.52
N ALA A 84 -2.30 0.24 -1.85
CA ALA A 84 -3.37 1.08 -2.42
C ALA A 84 -3.47 2.42 -1.65
N PRO A 85 -3.60 3.55 -2.34
CA PRO A 85 -3.47 3.67 -3.78
C PRO A 85 -2.02 3.54 -4.21
N ALA A 86 -1.79 2.85 -5.32
CA ALA A 86 -0.47 2.70 -5.91
C ALA A 86 -0.32 3.65 -7.11
N SER A 87 0.65 4.57 -7.06
CA SER A 87 0.97 5.46 -8.17
C SER A 87 1.72 4.73 -9.28
N ALA A 88 1.62 5.23 -10.51
CA ALA A 88 2.35 4.66 -11.64
C ALA A 88 3.86 4.59 -11.39
N ASN A 89 4.42 5.62 -10.75
CA ASN A 89 5.84 5.65 -10.38
C ASN A 89 6.20 4.52 -9.41
N SER A 90 5.41 4.32 -8.36
CA SER A 90 5.69 3.29 -7.36
C SER A 90 5.44 1.88 -7.90
N VAL A 91 4.43 1.68 -8.75
CA VAL A 91 4.21 0.41 -9.45
C VAL A 91 5.38 0.06 -10.37
N ALA A 92 5.86 1.02 -11.15
CA ALA A 92 7.02 0.82 -12.03
C ALA A 92 8.28 0.46 -11.22
N LYS A 93 8.55 1.17 -10.13
CA LYS A 93 9.68 0.89 -9.24
C LYS A 93 9.59 -0.51 -8.63
N LEU A 94 8.43 -0.89 -8.11
CA LEU A 94 8.22 -2.23 -7.54
C LEU A 94 8.47 -3.33 -8.59
N ALA A 95 7.94 -3.17 -9.80
CA ALA A 95 8.12 -4.11 -10.89
C ALA A 95 9.58 -4.23 -11.36
N LEU A 96 10.35 -3.14 -11.23
CA LEU A 96 11.78 -3.08 -11.60
C LEU A 96 12.73 -3.43 -10.44
N GLY A 97 12.22 -3.71 -9.25
CA GLY A 97 13.03 -4.00 -8.07
C GLY A 97 13.74 -2.77 -7.48
N ILE A 98 13.22 -1.56 -7.73
CA ILE A 98 13.76 -0.32 -7.17
C ILE A 98 13.14 -0.05 -5.81
N ALA A 99 13.95 -0.02 -4.76
CA ALA A 99 13.53 0.19 -3.38
C ALA A 99 14.21 1.43 -2.79
N ASP A 100 13.85 2.61 -3.30
CA ASP A 100 14.44 3.90 -2.91
C ASP A 100 13.70 4.60 -1.75
N ASN A 101 12.75 3.92 -1.12
CA ASN A 101 12.08 4.34 0.11
C ASN A 101 11.60 3.13 0.92
N GLN A 102 11.20 3.35 2.17
CA GLN A 102 10.82 2.28 3.09
C GLN A 102 9.60 1.47 2.58
N ALA A 103 8.61 2.12 1.98
CA ALA A 103 7.44 1.43 1.45
C ALA A 103 7.81 0.42 0.36
N LEU A 104 8.68 0.82 -0.58
CA LEU A 104 9.17 -0.07 -1.64
C LEU A 104 10.13 -1.13 -1.11
N THR A 105 10.90 -0.84 -0.06
CA THR A 105 11.77 -1.83 0.58
C THR A 105 10.95 -2.98 1.16
N VAL A 106 9.94 -2.68 1.98
CA VAL A 106 9.12 -3.73 2.59
C VAL A 106 8.29 -4.51 1.56
N LEU A 107 7.80 -3.84 0.50
CA LEU A 107 7.09 -4.52 -0.59
C LEU A 107 8.01 -5.39 -1.44
N GLY A 108 9.24 -4.91 -1.72
CA GLY A 108 10.24 -5.68 -2.47
C GLY A 108 10.66 -6.94 -1.73
N ASP A 109 10.88 -6.85 -0.42
CA ASP A 109 11.18 -8.01 0.43
C ASP A 109 10.00 -9.00 0.46
N ALA A 110 8.77 -8.48 0.63
CA ALA A 110 7.55 -9.29 0.62
C ALA A 110 7.31 -9.99 -0.73
N LEU A 111 7.66 -9.35 -1.84
CA LEU A 111 7.50 -9.92 -3.18
C LEU A 111 8.39 -11.16 -3.40
N GLY A 112 9.51 -11.24 -2.70
CA GLY A 112 10.39 -12.39 -2.72
C GLY A 112 9.93 -13.58 -1.86
N ASP A 113 8.91 -13.41 -1.03
CA ASP A 113 8.37 -14.45 -0.14
C ASP A 113 7.06 -15.03 -0.69
N PRO A 114 7.06 -16.30 -1.14
CA PRO A 114 5.87 -16.95 -1.70
C PRO A 114 4.75 -17.17 -0.67
N ALA A 115 5.04 -17.07 0.62
CA ALA A 115 4.03 -17.18 1.68
C ALA A 115 3.23 -15.89 1.89
N VAL A 116 3.71 -14.76 1.35
CA VAL A 116 3.08 -13.45 1.51
C VAL A 116 2.12 -13.17 0.36
N THR A 117 0.89 -12.77 0.68
CA THR A 117 -0.08 -12.30 -0.31
C THR A 117 0.07 -10.80 -0.53
N ILE A 118 0.23 -10.37 -1.77
CA ILE A 118 0.30 -8.95 -2.14
C ILE A 118 -0.85 -8.60 -3.08
N VAL A 119 -1.59 -7.55 -2.72
CA VAL A 119 -2.61 -6.93 -3.57
C VAL A 119 -2.17 -5.50 -3.88
N VAL A 120 -2.18 -5.13 -5.15
CA VAL A 120 -1.87 -3.77 -5.61
C VAL A 120 -3.11 -3.15 -6.22
N GLY A 121 -3.60 -2.08 -5.59
CA GLY A 121 -4.67 -1.21 -6.11
C GLY A 121 -4.08 0.06 -6.72
N TYR A 122 -3.94 0.12 -8.04
CA TYR A 122 -3.32 1.27 -8.69
C TYR A 122 -4.36 2.28 -9.19
N GLN A 123 -4.00 3.57 -9.10
CA GLN A 123 -4.75 4.67 -9.68
C GLN A 123 -3.85 5.44 -10.65
N VAL A 124 -4.20 5.43 -11.93
CA VAL A 124 -3.46 6.10 -12.98
C VAL A 124 -4.41 6.75 -13.99
N GLN A 125 -3.98 7.87 -14.54
CA GLN A 125 -4.70 8.52 -15.64
C GLN A 125 -4.60 7.69 -16.93
N ASP A 126 -5.54 7.85 -17.84
CA ASP A 126 -5.59 7.09 -19.10
C ASP A 126 -4.34 7.27 -19.97
N SER A 127 -3.72 8.45 -19.96
CA SER A 127 -2.45 8.69 -20.66
C SER A 127 -1.33 7.81 -20.11
N ARG A 128 -1.25 7.65 -18.80
CA ARG A 128 -0.26 6.79 -18.15
C ARG A 128 -0.58 5.32 -18.36
N PHE A 129 -1.87 4.96 -18.36
CA PHE A 129 -2.33 3.60 -18.65
C PHE A 129 -1.91 3.14 -20.06
N ARG A 130 -1.86 4.06 -21.03
CA ARG A 130 -1.41 3.78 -22.41
C ARG A 130 0.11 3.92 -22.60
N HIS A 131 0.86 4.24 -21.54
CA HIS A 131 2.33 4.33 -21.63
C HIS A 131 2.92 2.97 -22.07
N PRO A 132 3.86 2.93 -23.03
CA PRO A 132 4.37 1.68 -23.62
C PRO A 132 4.92 0.66 -22.60
N ALA A 133 5.51 1.14 -21.49
CA ALA A 133 6.05 0.27 -20.44
C ALA A 133 5.00 -0.21 -19.43
N TRP A 134 3.80 0.41 -19.37
CA TRP A 134 2.84 0.17 -18.29
C TRP A 134 2.38 -1.28 -18.23
N ARG A 135 1.98 -1.84 -19.36
CA ARG A 135 1.52 -3.22 -19.43
C ARG A 135 2.59 -4.20 -18.91
N ARG A 136 3.85 -4.00 -19.30
CA ARG A 136 4.96 -4.84 -18.87
C ARG A 136 5.15 -4.80 -17.35
N HIS A 137 4.99 -3.63 -16.72
CA HIS A 137 5.07 -3.54 -15.25
C HIS A 137 3.96 -4.34 -14.56
N LEU A 138 2.73 -4.26 -15.06
CA LEU A 138 1.63 -5.04 -14.52
C LEU A 138 1.84 -6.54 -14.74
N ASP A 139 2.27 -6.96 -15.92
CA ASP A 139 2.53 -8.35 -16.25
C ASP A 139 3.65 -8.91 -15.35
N THR A 140 4.74 -8.17 -15.13
CA THR A 140 5.82 -8.57 -14.20
C THR A 140 5.31 -8.82 -12.79
N LEU A 141 4.47 -7.93 -12.26
CA LEU A 141 3.89 -8.11 -10.93
C LEU A 141 2.92 -9.30 -10.88
N ALA A 142 2.09 -9.46 -11.89
CA ALA A 142 1.14 -10.58 -11.98
C ALA A 142 1.85 -11.94 -12.07
N GLU A 143 2.93 -12.04 -12.86
CA GLU A 143 3.78 -13.23 -12.98
C GLU A 143 4.46 -13.58 -11.64
N ALA A 144 4.76 -12.57 -10.81
CA ALA A 144 5.27 -12.75 -9.46
C ALA A 144 4.18 -13.11 -8.43
N GLY A 145 2.92 -13.32 -8.85
CA GLY A 145 1.81 -13.70 -7.98
C GLY A 145 1.06 -12.54 -7.34
N VAL A 146 1.37 -11.30 -7.68
CA VAL A 146 0.66 -10.11 -7.18
C VAL A 146 -0.74 -10.02 -7.79
N ARG A 147 -1.75 -9.81 -6.95
CA ARG A 147 -3.12 -9.52 -7.41
C ARG A 147 -3.23 -8.04 -7.73
N VAL A 148 -3.30 -7.71 -9.02
CA VAL A 148 -3.34 -6.32 -9.48
C VAL A 148 -4.78 -5.91 -9.79
N ARG A 149 -5.20 -4.73 -9.30
CA ARG A 149 -6.52 -4.14 -9.51
C ARG A 149 -6.41 -2.66 -9.86
N ARG A 150 -7.23 -2.20 -10.81
CA ARG A 150 -7.37 -0.76 -11.07
C ARG A 150 -8.38 -0.17 -10.10
N LEU A 151 -8.01 0.92 -9.44
CA LEU A 151 -8.94 1.77 -8.70
C LEU A 151 -9.62 2.71 -9.70
N GLU A 152 -10.86 2.41 -10.05
CA GLU A 152 -11.58 3.15 -11.07
C GLU A 152 -12.08 4.50 -10.54
N TYR A 153 -12.06 5.52 -11.40
CA TYR A 153 -12.64 6.81 -11.06
C TYR A 153 -14.14 6.67 -10.75
N GLY A 154 -14.58 7.39 -9.71
CA GLY A 154 -15.98 7.38 -9.29
C GLY A 154 -16.43 6.15 -8.49
N LYS A 155 -15.54 5.18 -8.29
CA LYS A 155 -15.80 4.04 -7.41
C LYS A 155 -15.07 4.16 -6.07
N PRO A 156 -15.59 3.57 -4.98
CA PRO A 156 -14.92 3.53 -3.70
C PRO A 156 -13.60 2.76 -3.79
N TRP A 157 -12.53 3.26 -3.17
CA TRP A 157 -11.29 2.51 -3.05
C TRP A 157 -11.44 1.26 -2.19
N SER A 158 -12.42 1.25 -1.28
CA SER A 158 -12.70 0.12 -0.40
C SER A 158 -13.07 -1.18 -1.14
N ASP A 159 -13.47 -1.11 -2.41
CA ASP A 159 -13.76 -2.30 -3.23
C ASP A 159 -12.52 -3.21 -3.37
N VAL A 160 -11.31 -2.64 -3.29
CA VAL A 160 -10.07 -3.43 -3.34
C VAL A 160 -9.89 -4.32 -2.11
N LEU A 161 -10.51 -4.00 -0.99
CA LEU A 161 -10.46 -4.81 0.23
C LEU A 161 -11.15 -6.17 0.07
N ASP A 162 -12.08 -6.28 -0.90
CA ASP A 162 -12.80 -7.54 -1.17
C ASP A 162 -11.92 -8.60 -1.84
N VAL A 163 -10.75 -8.18 -2.34
CA VAL A 163 -9.74 -9.08 -2.94
C VAL A 163 -8.77 -9.65 -1.91
N LEU A 164 -8.75 -9.10 -0.70
CA LEU A 164 -7.93 -9.60 0.39
C LEU A 164 -8.45 -10.97 0.88
N PRO A 165 -7.57 -11.85 1.38
CA PRO A 165 -8.03 -13.01 2.13
C PRO A 165 -8.78 -12.55 3.39
N ALA A 166 -9.58 -13.43 3.98
CA ALA A 166 -10.23 -13.13 5.24
C ALA A 166 -9.18 -12.90 6.35
N SER A 167 -9.40 -11.89 7.20
CA SER A 167 -8.62 -11.75 8.42
C SER A 167 -8.94 -12.93 9.34
N THR A 168 -7.91 -13.63 9.80
CA THR A 168 -8.08 -14.69 10.80
C THR A 168 -8.07 -14.07 12.21
N GLU A 169 -9.00 -14.48 13.04
CA GLU A 169 -9.08 -14.09 14.46
C GLU A 169 -7.82 -14.49 15.25
#